data_428bbde442b2062ddeedb4df8d40ffea
#
_entry.id   428bbde442b2062ddeedb4df8d40ffea
#
_cell.length_a   1.000
_cell.length_b   1.000
_cell.length_c   1.000
_cell.angle_alpha   90.00
_cell.angle_beta   90.00
_cell.angle_gamma   90.00
#
_symmetry.space_group_name_H-M   'P 1'
#
loop_
_entity.id
_entity.type
_entity.pdbx_description
1 polymer ?
#
loop_
_entity_poly.entity_id
_entity_poly.type
_entity_poly.pdbx_seq_one_letter_code
_entity_poly.pdbx_strand_id
1 'polypeptide(L)'
;FNPRCDDVRMIAGNYVIIQYAERVFAALCHLRMGSVAVASGQRVNTGELLGRVGHSGNSYMPHLHFQLMDHLDIAVSHGLPCVFATYEVWRNGAWQCAENAMPRRKERIRFVQNIAEDFSAKLL
;
A
#
# COMPACT_ATOMS: atom_id res chain seq x y z
N PHE A 1 -17.83 11.89 -5.50
CA PHE A 1 -17.71 10.72 -6.41
C PHE A 1 -18.39 11.03 -7.74
N ASN A 2 -17.65 10.91 -8.83
CA ASN A 2 -18.23 10.95 -10.19
C ASN A 2 -18.39 9.51 -10.70
N PRO A 3 -19.60 8.96 -10.72
CA PRO A 3 -19.83 7.56 -11.15
C PRO A 3 -19.57 7.33 -12.66
N ARG A 4 -19.23 8.37 -13.40
CA ARG A 4 -18.90 8.30 -14.83
C ARG A 4 -17.40 8.39 -15.11
N CYS A 5 -16.55 8.36 -14.08
CA CYS A 5 -15.12 8.35 -14.26
C CYS A 5 -14.66 6.91 -14.49
N ASP A 6 -14.46 6.55 -15.74
CA ASP A 6 -13.96 5.23 -16.16
C ASP A 6 -12.43 5.13 -16.06
N ASP A 7 -11.76 6.21 -15.70
CA ASP A 7 -10.30 6.22 -15.51
C ASP A 7 -9.94 5.76 -14.09
N VAL A 8 -9.48 4.52 -13.99
CA VAL A 8 -9.05 3.89 -12.74
C VAL A 8 -7.95 4.69 -12.03
N ARG A 9 -7.12 5.44 -12.78
CA ARG A 9 -6.07 6.27 -12.19
C ARG A 9 -6.65 7.45 -11.44
N MET A 10 -7.73 8.03 -11.93
CA MET A 10 -8.46 9.08 -11.21
C MET A 10 -9.18 8.52 -9.97
N ILE A 11 -9.64 7.27 -10.04
CA ILE A 11 -10.23 6.57 -8.89
C ILE A 11 -9.18 6.36 -7.80
N ALA A 12 -7.96 5.96 -8.17
CA ALA A 12 -6.84 5.75 -7.24
C ALA A 12 -6.38 7.03 -6.53
N GLY A 13 -6.63 8.20 -7.13
CA GLY A 13 -6.16 9.48 -6.61
C GLY A 13 -4.64 9.62 -6.74
N ASN A 14 -3.98 10.21 -5.76
CA ASN A 14 -2.53 10.22 -5.70
C ASN A 14 -2.04 8.85 -5.26
N TYR A 15 -1.13 8.26 -6.00
CA TYR A 15 -0.67 6.90 -5.72
C TYR A 15 0.83 6.72 -5.97
N VAL A 16 1.38 5.69 -5.39
CA VAL A 16 2.73 5.18 -5.62
C VAL A 16 2.61 3.71 -5.99
N ILE A 17 3.33 3.29 -7.03
CA ILE A 17 3.44 1.88 -7.41
C ILE A 17 4.90 1.47 -7.25
N ILE A 18 5.11 0.40 -6.50
CA ILE A 18 6.42 -0.18 -6.25
C ILE A 18 6.51 -1.51 -6.98
N GLN A 19 7.56 -1.69 -7.76
CA GLN A 19 7.92 -3.02 -8.26
C GLN A 19 8.64 -3.80 -7.17
N TYR A 20 8.00 -4.84 -6.68
CA TYR A 20 8.54 -5.70 -5.65
C TYR A 20 9.36 -6.86 -6.23
N ALA A 21 8.88 -7.44 -7.32
CA ALA A 21 9.54 -8.51 -8.06
C ALA A 21 9.09 -8.46 -9.52
N GLU A 22 9.63 -9.34 -10.37
CA GLU A 22 9.13 -9.49 -11.73
C GLU A 22 7.63 -9.81 -11.69
N ARG A 23 6.82 -8.99 -12.39
CA ARG A 23 5.36 -9.10 -12.44
C ARG A 23 4.65 -9.06 -11.06
N VAL A 24 5.28 -8.44 -10.07
CA VAL A 24 4.67 -8.19 -8.76
C VAL A 24 4.84 -6.72 -8.40
N PHE A 25 3.73 -6.02 -8.32
CA PHE A 25 3.68 -4.59 -8.04
C PHE A 25 2.79 -4.34 -6.83
N ALA A 26 3.18 -3.40 -5.99
CA ALA A 26 2.38 -2.92 -4.87
C ALA A 26 1.85 -1.52 -5.19
N ALA A 27 0.54 -1.35 -5.19
CA ALA A 27 -0.10 -0.05 -5.30
C ALA A 27 -0.51 0.48 -3.92
N LEU A 28 -0.15 1.73 -3.64
CA LEU A 28 -0.53 2.48 -2.45
C LEU A 28 -1.31 3.70 -2.92
N CYS A 29 -2.62 3.73 -2.71
CA CYS A 29 -3.53 4.71 -3.28
C CYS A 29 -4.16 5.63 -2.23
N HIS A 30 -4.85 6.67 -2.72
CA HIS A 30 -5.52 7.71 -1.94
C HIS A 30 -4.57 8.55 -1.08
N LEU A 31 -3.33 8.68 -1.52
CA LEU A 31 -2.32 9.46 -0.80
C LEU A 31 -2.69 10.95 -0.76
N ARG A 32 -2.26 11.62 0.29
CA ARG A 32 -2.48 13.05 0.48
C ARG A 32 -1.81 13.86 -0.64
N MET A 33 -2.52 14.84 -1.16
CA MET A 33 -1.98 15.77 -2.16
C MET A 33 -0.68 16.41 -1.66
N GLY A 34 0.34 16.43 -2.52
CA GLY A 34 1.65 17.02 -2.21
C GLY A 34 2.49 16.23 -1.20
N SER A 35 2.06 15.02 -0.79
CA SER A 35 2.79 14.23 0.21
C SER A 35 3.68 13.14 -0.39
N VAL A 36 3.57 12.85 -1.68
CA VAL A 36 4.42 11.84 -2.33
C VAL A 36 5.86 12.31 -2.26
N ALA A 37 6.71 11.53 -1.58
CA ALA A 37 8.09 11.89 -1.23
C ALA A 37 9.13 11.24 -2.14
N VAL A 38 8.69 10.52 -3.15
CA VAL A 38 9.54 9.69 -4.02
C VAL A 38 9.26 9.98 -5.49
N ALA A 39 10.23 9.67 -6.33
CA ALA A 39 10.16 9.89 -7.77
C ALA A 39 10.15 8.58 -8.56
N SER A 40 9.57 8.61 -9.75
CA SER A 40 9.61 7.48 -10.69
C SER A 40 11.04 7.07 -10.99
N GLY A 41 11.31 5.76 -10.96
CA GLY A 41 12.65 5.18 -11.16
C GLY A 41 13.53 5.13 -9.90
N GLN A 42 13.11 5.76 -8.80
CA GLN A 42 13.82 5.72 -7.53
C GLN A 42 13.76 4.31 -6.91
N ARG A 43 14.87 3.85 -6.32
CA ARG A 43 14.86 2.71 -5.40
C ARG A 43 14.41 3.18 -4.03
N VAL A 44 13.64 2.34 -3.35
CA VAL A 44 13.21 2.58 -1.98
C VAL A 44 13.55 1.39 -1.09
N ASN A 45 13.86 1.66 0.15
CA ASN A 45 14.16 0.67 1.17
C ASN A 45 13.02 0.55 2.16
N THR A 46 13.00 -0.57 2.90
CA THR A 46 12.05 -0.75 4.00
C THR A 46 12.14 0.40 4.99
N GLY A 47 10.98 0.94 5.38
CA GLY A 47 10.88 2.07 6.32
C GLY A 47 11.03 3.46 5.67
N GLU A 48 11.35 3.54 4.40
CA GLU A 48 11.43 4.81 3.68
C GLU A 48 10.04 5.43 3.48
N LEU A 49 9.94 6.75 3.68
CA LEU A 49 8.69 7.49 3.52
C LEU A 49 8.32 7.59 2.03
N LEU A 50 7.20 7.02 1.65
CA LEU A 50 6.64 7.11 0.29
C LEU A 50 5.68 8.28 0.13
N GLY A 51 4.90 8.54 1.16
CA GLY A 51 3.87 9.57 1.18
C GLY A 51 3.06 9.49 2.48
N ARG A 52 1.97 10.24 2.54
CA ARG A 52 1.08 10.26 3.69
C ARG A 52 -0.32 9.78 3.30
N VAL A 53 -0.96 9.09 4.20
CA VAL A 53 -2.38 8.70 4.04
C VAL A 53 -3.23 9.95 3.79
N GLY A 54 -4.11 9.84 2.83
CA GLY A 54 -4.99 10.93 2.41
C GLY A 54 -6.39 10.47 2.09
N HIS A 55 -7.03 11.23 1.23
CA HIS A 55 -8.43 11.06 0.86
C HIS A 55 -8.66 11.43 -0.61
N SER A 56 -7.62 11.35 -1.43
CA SER A 56 -7.68 11.68 -2.86
C SER A 56 -8.35 10.57 -3.68
N GLY A 57 -8.86 10.93 -4.83
CA GLY A 57 -9.59 10.00 -5.70
C GLY A 57 -10.94 9.57 -5.15
N ASN A 58 -11.36 8.35 -5.48
CA ASN A 58 -12.62 7.80 -4.99
C ASN A 58 -12.43 7.18 -3.59
N SER A 59 -12.62 7.98 -2.58
CA SER A 59 -12.44 7.59 -1.18
C SER A 59 -13.60 8.13 -0.34
N TYR A 60 -14.08 7.37 0.63
CA TYR A 60 -15.15 7.79 1.56
C TYR A 60 -14.60 8.39 2.85
N MET A 61 -13.36 8.05 3.20
CA MET A 61 -12.68 8.54 4.40
C MET A 61 -11.18 8.44 4.20
N PRO A 62 -10.35 9.18 4.95
CA PRO A 62 -8.92 9.01 4.92
C PRO A 62 -8.52 7.56 5.21
N HIS A 63 -7.86 6.91 4.26
CA HIS A 63 -7.35 5.55 4.38
C HIS A 63 -6.24 5.29 3.37
N LEU A 64 -5.46 4.26 3.60
CA LEU A 64 -4.55 3.70 2.63
C LEU A 64 -5.21 2.52 1.93
N HIS A 65 -5.39 2.61 0.62
CA HIS A 65 -5.68 1.45 -0.21
C HIS A 65 -4.37 0.80 -0.61
N PHE A 66 -4.18 -0.44 -0.23
CA PHE A 66 -3.01 -1.25 -0.56
C PHE A 66 -3.44 -2.50 -1.31
N GLN A 67 -2.77 -2.80 -2.42
CA GLN A 67 -2.97 -4.06 -3.14
C GLN A 67 -1.67 -4.53 -3.81
N LEU A 68 -1.51 -5.84 -3.95
CA LEU A 68 -0.56 -6.44 -4.88
C LEU A 68 -1.25 -6.74 -6.21
N MET A 69 -0.52 -6.57 -7.31
CA MET A 69 -1.03 -6.75 -8.66
C MET A 69 0.06 -7.27 -9.60
N ASP A 70 -0.34 -7.87 -10.71
CA ASP A 70 0.54 -8.54 -11.67
C ASP A 70 1.04 -7.62 -12.80
N HIS A 71 0.55 -6.40 -12.87
CA HIS A 71 0.90 -5.42 -13.91
C HIS A 71 1.07 -4.02 -13.33
N LEU A 72 1.96 -3.22 -13.94
CA LEU A 72 2.20 -1.83 -13.55
C LEU A 72 0.95 -0.94 -13.72
N ASP A 73 0.21 -1.13 -14.79
CA ASP A 73 -0.99 -0.35 -15.05
C ASP A 73 -2.18 -0.92 -14.28
N ILE A 74 -2.67 -0.14 -13.32
CA ILE A 74 -3.81 -0.51 -12.46
C ILE A 74 -5.04 -0.88 -13.31
N ALA A 75 -5.23 -0.24 -14.47
CA ALA A 75 -6.42 -0.44 -15.30
C ALA A 75 -6.52 -1.84 -15.93
N VAL A 76 -5.39 -2.50 -16.13
CA VAL A 76 -5.30 -3.82 -16.77
C VAL A 76 -4.75 -4.90 -15.84
N SER A 77 -4.42 -4.54 -14.60
CA SER A 77 -3.84 -5.45 -13.63
C SER A 77 -4.89 -6.38 -13.02
N HIS A 78 -4.42 -7.57 -12.61
CA HIS A 78 -5.18 -8.46 -11.73
C HIS A 78 -4.60 -8.40 -10.32
N GLY A 79 -5.47 -8.43 -9.32
CA GLY A 79 -5.06 -8.50 -7.93
C GLY A 79 -4.37 -9.82 -7.61
N LEU A 80 -3.26 -9.73 -6.87
CA LEU A 80 -2.56 -10.91 -6.35
C LEU A 80 -2.90 -11.08 -4.87
N PRO A 81 -3.09 -12.33 -4.40
CA PRO A 81 -3.23 -12.60 -2.97
C PRO A 81 -1.96 -12.15 -2.25
N CYS A 82 -2.12 -11.55 -1.08
CA CYS A 82 -1.00 -11.17 -0.25
C CYS A 82 -1.26 -11.44 1.22
N VAL A 83 -0.19 -11.64 1.96
CA VAL A 83 -0.17 -11.67 3.42
C VAL A 83 1.02 -10.85 3.90
N PHE A 84 0.91 -10.28 5.08
CA PHE A 84 2.05 -9.68 5.75
C PHE A 84 2.83 -10.74 6.51
N ALA A 85 4.15 -10.74 6.38
CA ALA A 85 5.01 -11.71 7.06
C ALA A 85 4.80 -11.63 8.56
N THR A 86 4.79 -10.41 9.12
CA THR A 86 4.64 -10.18 10.56
C THR A 86 3.99 -8.82 10.81
N TYR A 87 3.06 -8.78 11.73
CA TYR A 87 2.51 -7.54 12.31
C TYR A 87 1.98 -7.83 13.70
N GLU A 88 1.69 -6.80 14.48
CA GLU A 88 1.03 -6.95 15.76
C GLU A 88 -0.43 -6.51 15.68
N VAL A 89 -1.29 -7.24 16.36
CA VAL A 89 -2.73 -6.97 16.47
C VAL A 89 -3.10 -6.82 17.94
N TRP A 90 -3.90 -5.79 18.22
CA TRP A 90 -4.41 -5.55 19.57
C TRP A 90 -5.60 -6.44 19.84
N ARG A 91 -5.47 -7.37 20.78
CA ARG A 91 -6.53 -8.29 21.21
C ARG A 91 -6.47 -8.50 22.72
N ASN A 92 -7.63 -8.49 23.37
CA ASN A 92 -7.76 -8.78 24.80
C ASN A 92 -6.82 -7.94 25.69
N GLY A 93 -6.63 -6.65 25.37
CA GLY A 93 -5.80 -5.75 26.15
C GLY A 93 -4.30 -5.88 25.94
N ALA A 94 -3.85 -6.62 24.94
CA ALA A 94 -2.43 -6.80 24.66
C ALA A 94 -2.14 -6.82 23.14
N TRP A 95 -0.91 -6.45 22.78
CA TRP A 95 -0.38 -6.65 21.43
C TRP A 95 0.07 -8.11 21.26
N GLN A 96 -0.42 -8.75 20.20
CA GLN A 96 -0.13 -10.13 19.87
C GLN A 96 0.46 -10.20 18.47
N CYS A 97 1.47 -11.02 18.27
CA CYS A 97 2.07 -11.25 16.97
C CYS A 97 1.12 -12.02 16.05
N ALA A 98 1.00 -11.56 14.81
CA ALA A 98 0.36 -12.29 13.72
C ALA A 98 1.40 -12.50 12.61
N GLU A 99 1.45 -13.71 12.08
CA GLU A 99 2.42 -14.11 11.06
C GLU A 99 1.69 -14.66 9.83
N ASN A 100 2.23 -14.34 8.65
CA ASN A 100 1.71 -14.80 7.36
C ASN A 100 0.19 -14.62 7.24
N ALA A 101 -0.31 -13.46 7.62
CA ALA A 101 -1.72 -13.18 7.72
C ALA A 101 -2.09 -11.80 7.15
N MET A 102 -3.36 -11.62 6.86
CA MET A 102 -3.94 -10.32 6.54
C MET A 102 -4.76 -9.82 7.73
N PRO A 103 -4.66 -8.52 8.08
CA PRO A 103 -5.50 -7.91 9.08
C PRO A 103 -6.99 -8.05 8.72
N ARG A 104 -7.80 -8.37 9.72
CA ARG A 104 -9.25 -8.44 9.56
C ARG A 104 -9.89 -7.06 9.73
N ARG A 105 -11.09 -6.92 9.22
CA ARG A 105 -11.87 -5.70 9.37
C ARG A 105 -11.99 -5.29 10.86
N LYS A 106 -11.72 -4.02 11.12
CA LYS A 106 -11.76 -3.39 12.46
C LYS A 106 -10.66 -3.85 13.42
N GLU A 107 -9.73 -4.68 13.03
CA GLU A 107 -8.57 -4.94 13.87
C GLU A 107 -7.69 -3.69 14.00
N ARG A 108 -7.22 -3.42 15.20
CA ARG A 108 -6.18 -2.42 15.46
C ARG A 108 -4.84 -3.11 15.29
N ILE A 109 -4.04 -2.62 14.33
CA ILE A 109 -2.75 -3.22 14.01
C ILE A 109 -1.63 -2.20 14.11
N ARG A 110 -0.40 -2.70 14.23
CA ARG A 110 0.82 -1.94 14.01
C ARG A 110 1.88 -2.82 13.36
N PHE A 111 2.71 -2.21 12.52
CA PHE A 111 3.90 -2.85 12.01
C PHE A 111 5.09 -2.46 12.90
N VAL A 112 5.81 -3.47 13.39
CA VAL A 112 7.03 -3.26 14.14
C VAL A 112 8.18 -3.32 13.13
N GLN A 113 8.95 -2.26 13.05
CA GLN A 113 10.08 -2.18 12.14
C GLN A 113 11.18 -3.15 12.60
N ASN A 114 11.33 -4.28 11.92
CA ASN A 114 12.53 -5.11 12.06
C ASN A 114 13.63 -4.53 11.18
N ILE A 115 14.65 -3.99 11.79
CA ILE A 115 15.80 -3.35 11.12
C ILE A 115 16.67 -4.36 10.33
N ALA A 116 16.36 -5.67 10.37
CA ALA A 116 17.25 -6.73 9.91
C ALA A 116 17.03 -7.22 8.46
N GLU A 117 15.98 -6.76 7.75
CA GLU A 117 15.73 -7.20 6.37
C GLU A 117 15.74 -6.01 5.42
N ASP A 118 16.85 -5.89 4.69
CA ASP A 118 17.06 -4.86 3.66
C ASP A 118 16.37 -5.29 2.37
N PHE A 119 15.05 -5.09 2.29
CA PHE A 119 14.30 -5.25 1.05
C PHE A 119 14.28 -3.92 0.29
N SER A 120 15.06 -3.83 -0.78
CA SER A 120 14.97 -2.70 -1.69
C SER A 120 13.97 -3.00 -2.81
N ALA A 121 13.01 -2.11 -3.02
CA ALA A 121 12.06 -2.16 -4.12
C ALA A 121 12.25 -0.96 -5.05
N LYS A 122 11.89 -1.11 -6.33
CA LYS A 122 12.02 -0.04 -7.32
C LYS A 122 10.67 0.60 -7.59
N LEU A 123 10.63 1.92 -7.51
CA LEU A 123 9.49 2.74 -7.96
C LEU A 123 9.43 2.83 -9.48
N LEU A 124 8.27 2.68 -10.00
CA LEU A 124 7.97 2.77 -11.43
C LEU A 124 7.16 4.00 -11.77
#